data_bc218c68a34cb60a486f0ecea5096748
#
_entry.id   bc218c68a34cb60a486f0ecea5096748
#
_cell.length_a   1.000
_cell.length_b   1.000
_cell.length_c   1.000
_cell.angle_alpha   90.00
_cell.angle_beta   90.00
_cell.angle_gamma   90.00
#
_symmetry.space_group_name_H-M   'P 1'
#
loop_
_entity.id
_entity.type
_entity.pdbx_description
1 polymer ?
#
loop_
_entity_poly.entity_id
_entity_poly.type
_entity_poly.pdbx_seq_one_letter_code
_entity_poly.pdbx_strand_id
1 'polypeptide(L)'
;MRTQNWKNVERQAAKLFGGTRTGCNGESRRDIEHHDLSIEVKHRKILPDWIHKAMDQAEREAEHRIPMVYLHERNMKFEDGYVIIRA
;
A
#
# COMPACT_ATOMS: atom_id res chain seq x y z
N MET A 1 0.35 5.39 24.42
CA MET A 1 0.29 4.51 23.24
C MET A 1 1.63 4.54 22.52
N ARG A 2 2.13 3.39 22.18
CA ARG A 2 3.41 3.30 21.47
C ARG A 2 3.25 3.72 20.02
N THR A 3 4.19 4.54 19.55
CA THR A 3 4.33 4.79 18.13
C THR A 3 4.86 3.51 17.46
N GLN A 4 4.25 3.09 16.38
CA GLN A 4 4.74 1.93 15.66
C GLN A 4 6.09 2.23 15.04
N ASN A 5 7.04 1.32 15.26
CA ASN A 5 8.35 1.37 14.65
C ASN A 5 8.20 1.00 13.16
N TRP A 6 8.85 1.75 12.27
CA TRP A 6 8.78 1.49 10.83
C TRP A 6 9.26 0.08 10.47
N LYS A 7 10.22 -0.46 11.20
CA LYS A 7 10.67 -1.84 10.99
C LYS A 7 9.57 -2.84 11.28
N ASN A 8 8.77 -2.58 12.30
CA ASN A 8 7.64 -3.43 12.62
C ASN A 8 6.56 -3.34 11.55
N VAL A 9 6.32 -2.16 11.01
CA VAL A 9 5.35 -1.98 9.92
C VAL A 9 5.78 -2.79 8.71
N GLU A 10 7.07 -2.76 8.35
CA GLU A 10 7.59 -3.56 7.24
C GLU A 10 7.43 -5.06 7.49
N ARG A 11 7.68 -5.52 8.72
CA ARG A 11 7.50 -6.93 9.07
C ARG A 11 6.06 -7.38 8.95
N GLN A 12 5.13 -6.54 9.41
CA GLN A 12 3.70 -6.86 9.34
C GLN A 12 3.24 -6.86 7.88
N ALA A 13 3.70 -5.92 7.07
CA ALA A 13 3.38 -5.89 5.64
C ALA A 13 3.94 -7.14 4.95
N ALA A 14 5.18 -7.52 5.27
CA ALA A 14 5.78 -8.73 4.69
C ALA A 14 4.93 -9.97 5.00
N LYS A 15 4.49 -10.11 6.26
CA LYS A 15 3.61 -11.22 6.66
C LYS A 15 2.31 -11.20 5.88
N LEU A 16 1.71 -10.02 5.77
CA LEU A 16 0.40 -9.87 5.12
C LEU A 16 0.44 -10.30 3.66
N PHE A 17 1.52 -9.97 2.96
CA PHE A 17 1.64 -10.25 1.53
C PHE A 17 2.45 -11.51 1.20
N GLY A 18 2.90 -12.23 2.22
CA GLY A 18 3.66 -13.46 1.99
C GLY A 18 5.08 -13.24 1.52
N GLY A 19 5.66 -12.10 1.87
CA GLY A 19 7.05 -11.78 1.54
C GLY A 19 7.95 -11.82 2.75
N THR A 20 9.18 -11.36 2.58
CA THR A 20 10.19 -11.31 3.63
C THR A 20 10.80 -9.91 3.67
N ARG A 21 10.91 -9.36 4.87
CA ARG A 21 11.56 -8.07 5.04
C ARG A 21 13.06 -8.22 4.77
N THR A 22 13.60 -7.36 3.91
CA THR A 22 14.99 -7.46 3.48
C THR A 22 16.00 -6.93 4.50
N GLY A 23 15.57 -6.02 5.36
CA GLY A 23 16.47 -5.44 6.35
C GLY A 23 17.42 -4.42 5.75
N CYS A 24 18.58 -4.25 6.40
CA CYS A 24 19.54 -3.18 6.08
C CYS A 24 20.84 -3.71 5.47
N ASN A 25 20.84 -4.84 4.80
CA ASN A 25 22.06 -5.41 4.26
C ASN A 25 22.54 -4.77 2.96
N GLY A 26 21.78 -3.83 2.41
CA GLY A 26 22.19 -3.05 1.25
C GLY A 26 22.11 -3.76 -0.10
N GLU A 27 21.79 -5.02 -0.13
CA GLU A 27 21.75 -5.78 -1.38
C GLU A 27 20.45 -5.62 -2.12
N SER A 28 19.36 -5.36 -1.41
CA SER A 28 18.05 -5.15 -2.02
C SER A 28 17.59 -3.72 -1.80
N ARG A 29 17.02 -3.13 -2.84
CA ARG A 29 16.42 -1.79 -2.77
C ARG A 29 14.95 -1.82 -2.38
N ARG A 30 14.39 -3.02 -2.26
CA ARG A 30 12.99 -3.20 -1.89
C ARG A 30 12.87 -3.34 -0.38
N ASP A 31 11.78 -2.86 0.16
CA ASP A 31 11.49 -3.04 1.58
C ASP A 31 11.14 -4.48 1.90
N ILE A 32 10.50 -5.16 0.96
CA ILE A 32 10.03 -6.53 1.12
C ILE A 32 10.40 -7.34 -0.13
N GLU A 33 11.00 -8.50 0.08
CA GLU A 33 11.21 -9.46 -1.00
C GLU A 33 9.95 -10.27 -1.19
N HIS A 34 9.48 -10.35 -2.42
CA HIS A 34 8.31 -11.11 -2.81
C HIS A 34 8.52 -11.66 -4.20
N HIS A 35 8.04 -12.88 -4.44
CA HIS A 35 8.21 -13.57 -5.70
C HIS A 35 7.61 -12.81 -6.89
N ASP A 36 6.43 -12.27 -6.70
CA ASP A 36 5.66 -11.65 -7.78
C ASP A 36 5.51 -10.13 -7.67
N LEU A 37 5.75 -9.57 -6.48
CA LEU A 37 5.46 -8.17 -6.20
C LEU A 37 6.73 -7.42 -5.81
N SER A 38 6.85 -6.21 -6.31
CA SER A 38 7.85 -5.27 -5.84
C SER A 38 7.15 -4.35 -4.85
N ILE A 39 7.44 -4.51 -3.57
CA ILE A 39 6.68 -3.85 -2.52
C ILE A 39 7.50 -2.76 -1.87
N GLU A 40 6.99 -1.54 -1.92
CA GLU A 40 7.52 -0.40 -1.19
C GLU A 40 6.55 -0.07 -0.06
N VAL A 41 7.06 -0.01 1.16
CA VAL A 41 6.24 0.28 2.33
C VAL A 41 6.33 1.77 2.67
N LYS A 42 5.20 2.43 2.75
CA LYS A 42 5.10 3.83 3.18
C LYS A 42 4.19 3.90 4.39
N HIS A 43 4.77 4.25 5.51
CA HIS A 43 4.03 4.42 6.76
C HIS A 43 4.04 5.89 7.14
N ARG A 44 2.88 6.42 7.46
CA ARG A 44 2.72 7.82 7.87
C ARG A 44 1.84 7.86 9.11
N LYS A 45 2.06 8.86 9.94
CA LYS A 45 1.24 9.06 11.13
C LYS A 45 -0.24 9.15 10.77
N ILE A 46 -0.53 9.88 9.69
CA ILE A 46 -1.90 10.07 9.19
C ILE A 46 -1.83 10.03 7.67
N LEU A 47 -2.72 9.26 7.06
CA LEU A 47 -2.92 9.32 5.61
C LEU A 47 -3.91 10.45 5.31
N PRO A 48 -3.84 11.06 4.11
CA PRO A 48 -4.80 12.08 3.73
C PRO A 48 -6.24 11.60 3.85
N ASP A 49 -7.09 12.46 4.37
CA ASP A 49 -8.49 12.14 4.61
C ASP A 49 -9.23 11.72 3.33
N TRP A 50 -8.89 12.34 2.20
CA TRP A 50 -9.56 12.02 0.95
C TRP A 50 -9.31 10.58 0.49
N ILE A 51 -8.16 9.98 0.87
CA ILE A 51 -7.89 8.57 0.57
C ILE A 51 -8.86 7.68 1.33
N HIS A 52 -9.05 7.96 2.62
CA HIS A 52 -9.99 7.21 3.45
C HIS A 52 -11.41 7.35 2.92
N LYS A 53 -11.81 8.57 2.58
CA LYS A 53 -13.16 8.83 2.07
C LYS A 53 -13.42 8.12 0.74
N ALA A 54 -12.45 8.14 -0.16
CA ALA A 54 -12.58 7.47 -1.45
C ALA A 54 -12.71 5.94 -1.27
N MET A 55 -11.89 5.35 -0.40
CA MET A 55 -11.96 3.92 -0.12
C MET A 55 -13.29 3.55 0.54
N ASP A 56 -13.75 4.36 1.49
CA ASP A 56 -15.03 4.12 2.15
C ASP A 56 -16.18 4.14 1.15
N GLN A 57 -16.15 5.07 0.21
CA GLN A 57 -17.17 5.14 -0.84
C GLN A 57 -17.12 3.90 -1.73
N ALA A 58 -15.94 3.50 -2.18
CA ALA A 58 -15.79 2.31 -3.00
C ALA A 58 -16.31 1.07 -2.27
N GLU A 59 -16.03 0.97 -0.98
CA GLU A 59 -16.49 -0.16 -0.17
C GLU A 59 -18.01 -0.17 -0.01
N ARG A 60 -18.62 0.99 0.20
CA ARG A 60 -20.09 1.10 0.32
C ARG A 60 -20.80 0.65 -0.94
N GLU A 61 -20.18 0.88 -2.09
CA GLU A 61 -20.79 0.59 -3.38
C GLU A 61 -20.37 -0.75 -3.99
N ALA A 62 -19.46 -1.46 -3.31
CA ALA A 62 -18.83 -2.64 -3.88
C ALA A 62 -19.76 -3.85 -4.01
N GLU A 63 -20.66 -4.02 -3.07
CA GLU A 63 -21.47 -5.25 -2.95
C GLU A 63 -20.52 -6.46 -2.80
N HIS A 64 -20.55 -7.39 -3.77
CA HIS A 64 -19.66 -8.56 -3.76
C HIS A 64 -18.34 -8.33 -4.50
N ARG A 65 -18.14 -7.13 -5.05
CA ARG A 65 -16.95 -6.82 -5.86
C ARG A 65 -15.81 -6.29 -5.01
N ILE A 66 -14.61 -6.28 -5.58
CA ILE A 66 -13.44 -5.75 -4.89
C ILE A 66 -13.43 -4.23 -5.02
N PRO A 67 -13.49 -3.50 -3.89
CA PRO A 67 -13.41 -2.04 -3.93
C PRO A 67 -12.04 -1.59 -4.42
N MET A 68 -12.02 -0.65 -5.33
CA MET A 68 -10.79 -0.11 -5.89
C MET A 68 -10.96 1.38 -6.15
N VAL A 69 -9.92 2.15 -5.84
CA VAL A 69 -9.86 3.56 -6.18
C VAL A 69 -8.79 3.76 -7.23
N TYR A 70 -9.14 4.38 -8.34
CA TYR A 70 -8.20 4.72 -9.39
C TYR A 70 -7.83 6.20 -9.24
N LEU A 71 -6.54 6.49 -9.23
CA LEU A 71 -6.02 7.84 -9.09
C LEU A 71 -5.37 8.30 -10.38
N HIS A 72 -5.76 9.46 -10.83
CA HIS A 72 -5.25 10.05 -12.06
C HIS A 72 -4.88 11.52 -11.85
N GLU A 73 -3.74 11.91 -12.34
CA GLU A 73 -3.28 13.30 -12.29
C GLU A 73 -3.46 13.93 -13.67
N ARG A 74 -3.74 15.23 -13.70
CA ARG A 74 -3.86 15.97 -14.95
C ARG A 74 -2.61 15.76 -15.82
N ASN A 75 -2.82 15.52 -17.11
CA ASN A 75 -1.79 15.29 -18.12
C ASN A 75 -1.05 13.95 -18.01
N MET A 76 -1.39 13.14 -17.02
CA MET A 76 -0.89 11.78 -16.92
C MET A 76 -1.63 10.91 -17.94
N LYS A 77 -0.92 9.94 -18.53
CA LYS A 77 -1.58 8.94 -19.37
C LYS A 77 -2.50 8.09 -18.49
N PHE A 78 -3.62 7.64 -19.04
CA PHE A 78 -4.59 6.88 -18.25
C PHE A 78 -4.00 5.57 -17.69
N GLU A 79 -3.20 4.89 -18.47
CA GLU A 79 -2.56 3.65 -18.03
C GLU A 79 -1.45 3.85 -17.00
N ASP A 80 -1.00 5.08 -16.78
CA ASP A 80 0.03 5.40 -15.79
C ASP A 80 -0.55 5.79 -14.43
N GLY A 81 -1.86 5.81 -14.30
CA GLY A 81 -2.50 6.10 -13.02
C GLY A 81 -2.21 5.05 -11.96
N TYR A 82 -2.60 5.34 -10.75
CA TYR A 82 -2.40 4.43 -9.62
C TYR A 82 -3.72 3.84 -9.17
N VAL A 83 -3.66 2.67 -8.59
CA VAL A 83 -4.86 2.09 -7.97
C VAL A 83 -4.57 1.82 -6.50
N ILE A 84 -5.60 1.97 -5.69
CA ILE A 84 -5.57 1.65 -4.27
C ILE A 84 -6.62 0.58 -4.03
N ILE A 85 -6.22 -0.49 -3.39
CA ILE A 85 -7.13 -1.52 -2.90
C ILE A 85 -6.78 -1.77 -1.45
N ARG A 86 -7.74 -2.25 -0.69
CA ARG A 86 -7.46 -2.61 0.69
C ARG A 86 -6.74 -3.96 0.73
N ALA A 87 -5.73 -4.00 1.56
CA ALA A 87 -4.94 -5.21 1.73
C ALA A 87 -5.75 -6.40 2.27
#